data_e59ea68d26667669ece1181bdcf0a0a5
#
_entry.id   e59ea68d26667669ece1181bdcf0a0a5
#
_cell.length_a   1.000
_cell.length_b   1.000
_cell.length_c   1.000
_cell.angle_alpha   90.00
_cell.angle_beta   90.00
_cell.angle_gamma   90.00
#
_symmetry.space_group_name_H-M   'P 1'
#
loop_
_entity.id
_entity.type
_entity.pdbx_description
1 polymer ?
#
loop_
_entity_poly.entity_id
_entity_poly.type
_entity_poly.pdbx_seq_one_letter_code
_entity_poly.pdbx_strand_id
1 'polypeptide(L)'
;MIERYTRERMARVWTDENKYRKWLDIEVLICEAYTKLGLIPEEDMKNIGEKANFDVARVLEIEERTRHDVVAFIENVAEYVGPSSKYIHMGVTSSDILDTSFSCLLNEAADILIEDIAALMEVLKEKAYACKDMPAIGRTHGIHAEPVTFRLKITHFYDEMKRNLERMK
;
A
#
# COMPACT_ATOMS: atom_id res chain seq x y z
N MET A 1 6.47 -7.99 -8.03
CA MET A 1 5.56 -7.86 -9.21
C MET A 1 6.36 -7.93 -10.51
N ILE A 2 5.72 -8.21 -11.65
CA ILE A 2 6.41 -8.19 -12.95
C ILE A 2 6.55 -6.73 -13.37
N GLU A 3 7.78 -6.22 -13.41
CA GLU A 3 8.12 -4.80 -13.59
C GLU A 3 7.47 -4.19 -14.85
N ARG A 4 7.57 -4.86 -16.00
CA ARG A 4 7.00 -4.37 -17.29
C ARG A 4 5.47 -4.28 -17.32
N TYR A 5 4.77 -4.83 -16.34
CA TYR A 5 3.30 -4.79 -16.24
C TYR A 5 2.80 -3.95 -15.07
N THR A 6 3.71 -3.25 -14.40
CA THR A 6 3.39 -2.49 -13.20
C THR A 6 3.56 -1.01 -13.46
N ARG A 7 2.55 -0.21 -13.09
CA ARG A 7 2.66 1.25 -13.09
C ARG A 7 3.54 1.69 -11.93
N GLU A 8 4.37 2.70 -12.17
CA GLU A 8 5.38 3.17 -11.21
C GLU A 8 4.80 3.50 -9.83
N ARG A 9 3.66 4.20 -9.75
CA ARG A 9 3.00 4.52 -8.49
C ARG A 9 2.66 3.27 -7.67
N MET A 10 2.06 2.27 -8.30
CA MET A 10 1.71 1.02 -7.64
C MET A 10 2.96 0.19 -7.30
N ALA A 11 3.98 0.20 -8.17
CA ALA A 11 5.23 -0.50 -7.92
C ALA A 11 5.90 -0.01 -6.64
N ARG A 12 5.94 1.31 -6.42
CA ARG A 12 6.55 1.93 -5.23
C ARG A 12 5.93 1.45 -3.92
N VAL A 13 4.61 1.26 -3.88
CA VAL A 13 3.93 0.74 -2.68
C VAL A 13 4.52 -0.60 -2.23
N TRP A 14 4.88 -1.46 -3.19
CA TRP A 14 5.28 -2.84 -2.93
C TRP A 14 6.80 -3.07 -3.01
N THR A 15 7.61 -2.03 -2.91
CA THR A 15 9.06 -2.15 -2.80
C THR A 15 9.48 -2.57 -1.38
N ASP A 16 10.62 -3.25 -1.26
CA ASP A 16 11.21 -3.55 0.05
C ASP A 16 11.55 -2.27 0.82
N GLU A 17 12.00 -1.23 0.12
CA GLU A 17 12.25 0.09 0.71
C GLU A 17 11.00 0.65 1.39
N ASN A 18 9.82 0.64 0.72
CA ASN A 18 8.58 1.13 1.33
C ASN A 18 8.10 0.23 2.46
N LYS A 19 8.24 -1.10 2.31
CA LYS A 19 7.93 -2.08 3.36
C LYS A 19 8.72 -1.80 4.64
N TYR A 20 10.04 -1.73 4.54
CA TYR A 20 10.90 -1.49 5.71
C TYR A 20 10.75 -0.08 6.26
N ARG A 21 10.41 0.92 5.43
CA ARG A 21 10.05 2.26 5.90
C ARG A 21 8.83 2.21 6.83
N LYS A 22 7.77 1.48 6.47
CA LYS A 22 6.60 1.29 7.34
C LYS A 22 6.96 0.57 8.64
N TRP A 23 7.82 -0.45 8.56
CA TRP A 23 8.29 -1.12 9.77
C TRP A 23 9.01 -0.16 10.70
N LEU A 24 9.93 0.66 10.16
CA LEU A 24 10.66 1.64 10.95
C LEU A 24 9.73 2.68 11.57
N ASP A 25 8.78 3.21 10.79
CA ASP A 25 7.82 4.20 11.28
C ASP A 25 7.01 3.64 12.46
N ILE A 26 6.57 2.38 12.40
CA ILE A 26 5.83 1.72 13.49
C ILE A 26 6.71 1.52 14.72
N GLU A 27 7.93 1.02 14.56
CA GLU A 27 8.88 0.84 15.68
C GLU A 27 9.19 2.16 16.39
N VAL A 28 9.41 3.23 15.64
CA VAL A 28 9.64 4.58 16.20
C VAL A 28 8.40 5.08 16.93
N LEU A 29 7.20 4.92 16.35
CA LEU A 29 5.94 5.32 17.01
C LEU A 29 5.69 4.54 18.32
N ILE A 30 6.07 3.27 18.39
CA ILE A 30 6.00 2.47 19.61
C ILE A 30 6.96 3.05 20.67
N CYS A 31 8.19 3.38 20.28
CA CYS A 31 9.16 4.02 21.18
C CYS A 31 8.66 5.38 21.67
N GLU A 32 8.04 6.19 20.81
CA GLU A 32 7.42 7.46 21.21
C GLU A 32 6.29 7.27 22.22
N ALA A 33 5.43 6.27 21.99
CA ALA A 33 4.36 5.95 22.93
C ALA A 33 4.91 5.53 24.30
N TYR A 34 5.93 4.68 24.33
CA TYR A 34 6.59 4.27 25.58
C TYR A 34 7.32 5.42 26.27
N THR A 35 7.86 6.37 25.52
CA THR A 35 8.45 7.59 26.10
C THR A 35 7.40 8.42 26.80
N LYS A 36 6.21 8.62 26.18
CA LYS A 36 5.08 9.31 26.81
C LYS A 36 4.58 8.63 28.10
N LEU A 37 4.77 7.31 28.21
CA LEU A 37 4.47 6.53 29.42
C LEU A 37 5.61 6.52 30.43
N GLY A 38 6.76 7.18 30.17
CA GLY A 38 7.91 7.22 31.04
C GLY A 38 8.74 5.93 31.08
N LEU A 39 8.52 5.01 30.12
CA LEU A 39 9.24 3.74 30.04
C LEU A 39 10.55 3.85 29.23
N ILE A 40 10.65 4.81 28.31
CA ILE A 40 11.87 5.14 27.57
C ILE A 40 12.29 6.56 27.95
N PRO A 41 13.56 6.80 28.30
CA PRO A 41 14.07 8.14 28.52
C PRO A 41 13.99 9.04 27.28
N GLU A 42 13.67 10.32 27.44
CA GLU A 42 13.56 11.28 26.32
C GLU A 42 14.86 11.38 25.50
N GLU A 43 16.02 11.26 26.14
CA GLU A 43 17.33 11.29 25.48
C GLU A 43 17.50 10.08 24.53
N ASP A 44 17.09 8.88 24.97
CA ASP A 44 17.13 7.67 24.14
C ASP A 44 16.13 7.79 22.96
N MET A 45 14.93 8.30 23.21
CA MET A 45 13.95 8.54 22.15
C MET A 45 14.44 9.55 21.11
N LYS A 46 15.07 10.63 21.57
CA LYS A 46 15.69 11.62 20.67
C LYS A 46 16.75 10.96 19.79
N ASN A 47 17.63 10.16 20.39
CA ASN A 47 18.66 9.43 19.65
C ASN A 47 18.06 8.45 18.62
N ILE A 48 16.98 7.74 18.98
CA ILE A 48 16.25 6.86 18.06
C ILE A 48 15.68 7.68 16.91
N GLY A 49 14.93 8.75 17.19
CA GLY A 49 14.28 9.59 16.17
C GLY A 49 15.26 10.25 15.19
N GLU A 50 16.47 10.63 15.66
CA GLU A 50 17.49 11.25 14.81
C GLU A 50 18.28 10.26 13.98
N LYS A 51 18.47 9.01 14.46
CA LYS A 51 19.41 8.06 13.84
C LYS A 51 18.76 6.83 13.25
N ALA A 52 17.52 6.51 13.61
CA ALA A 52 16.85 5.32 13.09
C ALA A 52 16.79 5.34 11.56
N ASN A 53 17.42 4.36 10.95
CA ASN A 53 17.50 4.18 9.52
C ASN A 53 17.73 2.71 9.21
N PHE A 54 17.65 2.35 7.93
CA PHE A 54 17.92 1.01 7.45
C PHE A 54 18.55 1.05 6.05
N ASP A 55 19.15 -0.05 5.67
CA ASP A 55 19.62 -0.34 4.32
C ASP A 55 19.09 -1.70 3.88
N VAL A 56 18.32 -1.73 2.78
CA VAL A 56 17.66 -2.96 2.30
C VAL A 56 18.66 -4.08 2.02
N ALA A 57 19.78 -3.77 1.37
CA ALA A 57 20.78 -4.78 1.04
C ALA A 57 21.40 -5.36 2.31
N ARG A 58 21.63 -4.50 3.31
CA ARG A 58 22.19 -4.93 4.59
C ARG A 58 21.20 -5.79 5.40
N VAL A 59 19.91 -5.44 5.38
CA VAL A 59 18.87 -6.28 6.01
C VAL A 59 18.87 -7.67 5.39
N LEU A 60 18.88 -7.78 4.07
CA LEU A 60 18.89 -9.07 3.37
C LEU A 60 20.15 -9.89 3.69
N GLU A 61 21.34 -9.24 3.75
CA GLU A 61 22.59 -9.89 4.17
C GLU A 61 22.49 -10.46 5.60
N ILE A 62 21.95 -9.69 6.54
CA ILE A 62 21.74 -10.13 7.92
C ILE A 62 20.74 -11.28 7.97
N GLU A 63 19.68 -11.25 7.16
CA GLU A 63 18.65 -12.28 7.11
C GLU A 63 19.23 -13.65 6.66
N GLU A 64 20.22 -13.67 5.78
CA GLU A 64 20.90 -14.93 5.41
C GLU A 64 21.44 -15.68 6.63
N ARG A 65 21.85 -14.96 7.67
CA ARG A 65 22.37 -15.52 8.93
C ARG A 65 21.27 -15.77 9.95
N THR A 66 20.39 -14.80 10.17
CA THR A 66 19.36 -14.88 11.22
C THR A 66 18.19 -15.79 10.85
N ARG A 67 17.94 -15.98 9.56
CA ARG A 67 16.79 -16.71 9.01
C ARG A 67 15.45 -16.17 9.53
N HIS A 68 15.42 -14.87 9.85
CA HIS A 68 14.26 -14.18 10.37
C HIS A 68 14.28 -12.71 9.94
N ASP A 69 13.30 -12.31 9.16
CA ASP A 69 13.20 -11.00 8.51
C ASP A 69 13.14 -9.83 9.50
N VAL A 70 12.23 -9.89 10.49
CA VAL A 70 12.08 -8.82 11.48
C VAL A 70 13.33 -8.69 12.38
N VAL A 71 13.93 -9.80 12.76
CA VAL A 71 15.20 -9.78 13.54
C VAL A 71 16.31 -9.14 12.72
N ALA A 72 16.43 -9.50 11.43
CA ALA A 72 17.42 -8.92 10.54
C ALA A 72 17.24 -7.41 10.38
N PHE A 73 15.98 -6.96 10.22
CA PHE A 73 15.64 -5.55 10.14
C PHE A 73 16.03 -4.80 11.43
N ILE A 74 15.66 -5.33 12.61
CA ILE A 74 15.98 -4.72 13.91
C ILE A 74 17.50 -4.65 14.14
N GLU A 75 18.24 -5.71 13.79
CA GLU A 75 19.70 -5.69 13.87
C GLU A 75 20.30 -4.59 12.99
N ASN A 76 19.82 -4.41 11.77
CA ASN A 76 20.29 -3.34 10.91
C ASN A 76 19.94 -1.96 11.45
N VAL A 77 18.73 -1.73 11.96
CA VAL A 77 18.37 -0.47 12.63
C VAL A 77 19.27 -0.20 13.83
N ALA A 78 19.63 -1.23 14.59
CA ALA A 78 20.54 -1.11 15.74
C ALA A 78 21.95 -0.66 15.33
N GLU A 79 22.43 -1.01 14.13
CA GLU A 79 23.70 -0.52 13.60
C GLU A 79 23.74 1.02 13.49
N TYR A 80 22.59 1.66 13.19
CA TYR A 80 22.46 3.12 13.11
C TYR A 80 22.23 3.78 14.47
N VAL A 81 21.33 3.22 15.27
CA VAL A 81 20.89 3.81 16.55
C VAL A 81 21.91 3.63 17.67
N GLY A 82 22.63 2.51 17.69
CA GLY A 82 23.60 2.17 18.74
C GLY A 82 22.92 1.79 20.06
N PRO A 83 23.44 2.23 21.24
CA PRO A 83 23.00 1.73 22.55
C PRO A 83 21.52 1.91 22.87
N SER A 84 20.85 2.92 22.30
CA SER A 84 19.41 3.15 22.49
C SER A 84 18.53 2.14 21.74
N SER A 85 19.12 1.32 20.85
CA SER A 85 18.39 0.30 20.08
C SER A 85 17.77 -0.79 20.96
N LYS A 86 18.19 -0.95 22.21
CA LYS A 86 17.58 -1.86 23.19
C LYS A 86 16.09 -1.62 23.44
N TYR A 87 15.59 -0.46 23.06
CA TYR A 87 14.18 -0.10 23.20
C TYR A 87 13.36 -0.40 21.94
N ILE A 88 14.01 -0.60 20.78
CA ILE A 88 13.34 -0.97 19.54
C ILE A 88 12.78 -2.39 19.69
N HIS A 89 11.56 -2.60 19.23
CA HIS A 89 10.82 -3.87 19.36
C HIS A 89 10.51 -4.30 20.79
N MET A 90 10.59 -3.40 21.75
CA MET A 90 10.33 -3.70 23.15
C MET A 90 8.81 -3.94 23.36
N GLY A 91 8.46 -5.10 23.91
CA GLY A 91 7.08 -5.42 24.31
C GLY A 91 6.12 -5.72 23.17
N VAL A 92 6.61 -5.90 21.96
CA VAL A 92 5.82 -6.25 20.75
C VAL A 92 6.33 -7.54 20.13
N THR A 93 5.58 -8.08 19.21
CA THR A 93 5.96 -9.25 18.41
C THR A 93 5.98 -8.91 16.92
N SER A 94 6.63 -9.75 16.11
CA SER A 94 6.76 -9.53 14.66
C SER A 94 5.42 -9.23 13.98
N SER A 95 4.34 -9.94 14.34
CA SER A 95 3.02 -9.72 13.73
C SER A 95 2.45 -8.32 14.02
N ASP A 96 2.76 -7.69 15.15
CA ASP A 96 2.33 -6.33 15.43
C ASP A 96 2.89 -5.34 14.39
N ILE A 97 4.12 -5.57 13.94
CA ILE A 97 4.78 -4.76 12.91
C ILE A 97 4.32 -5.15 11.52
N LEU A 98 4.32 -6.46 11.21
CA LEU A 98 3.99 -6.98 9.88
C LEU A 98 2.55 -6.64 9.48
N ASP A 99 1.57 -6.94 10.34
CA ASP A 99 0.16 -6.77 10.00
C ASP A 99 -0.23 -5.30 9.95
N THR A 100 0.32 -4.48 10.86
CA THR A 100 0.09 -3.02 10.88
C THR A 100 0.69 -2.37 9.62
N SER A 101 1.94 -2.70 9.27
CA SER A 101 2.59 -2.16 8.08
C SER A 101 1.89 -2.61 6.80
N PHE A 102 1.48 -3.88 6.74
CA PHE A 102 0.73 -4.40 5.59
C PHE A 102 -0.61 -3.67 5.41
N SER A 103 -1.30 -3.36 6.50
CA SER A 103 -2.52 -2.55 6.45
C SER A 103 -2.26 -1.14 5.90
N CYS A 104 -1.14 -0.51 6.26
CA CYS A 104 -0.73 0.77 5.68
C CYS A 104 -0.46 0.66 4.17
N LEU A 105 0.24 -0.39 3.72
CA LEU A 105 0.51 -0.63 2.31
C LEU A 105 -0.78 -0.90 1.52
N LEU A 106 -1.74 -1.63 2.10
CA LEU A 106 -3.04 -1.86 1.49
C LEU A 106 -3.83 -0.55 1.32
N ASN A 107 -3.79 0.34 2.31
CA ASN A 107 -4.41 1.66 2.20
C ASN A 107 -3.78 2.49 1.08
N GLU A 108 -2.45 2.56 0.99
CA GLU A 108 -1.76 3.26 -0.09
C GLU A 108 -2.14 2.70 -1.48
N ALA A 109 -2.22 1.38 -1.60
CA ALA A 109 -2.63 0.73 -2.84
C ALA A 109 -4.12 0.99 -3.17
N ALA A 110 -4.99 0.97 -2.16
CA ALA A 110 -6.42 1.24 -2.31
C ALA A 110 -6.68 2.68 -2.76
N ASP A 111 -5.96 3.66 -2.21
CA ASP A 111 -6.08 5.07 -2.62
C ASP A 111 -5.76 5.24 -4.11
N ILE A 112 -4.71 4.59 -4.61
CA ILE A 112 -4.36 4.60 -6.04
C ILE A 112 -5.47 4.00 -6.89
N LEU A 113 -6.05 2.87 -6.46
CA LEU A 113 -7.14 2.22 -7.19
C LEU A 113 -8.43 3.05 -7.16
N ILE A 114 -8.74 3.72 -6.05
CA ILE A 114 -9.89 4.62 -5.93
C ILE A 114 -9.76 5.79 -6.92
N GLU A 115 -8.58 6.41 -7.00
CA GLU A 115 -8.29 7.46 -7.98
C GLU A 115 -8.44 6.96 -9.41
N ASP A 116 -7.89 5.79 -9.74
CA ASP A 116 -7.97 5.18 -11.07
C ASP A 116 -9.43 4.86 -11.47
N ILE A 117 -10.23 4.31 -10.55
CA ILE A 117 -11.65 4.04 -10.79
C ILE A 117 -12.41 5.35 -11.04
N ALA A 118 -12.16 6.38 -10.23
CA ALA A 118 -12.81 7.68 -10.41
C ALA A 118 -12.47 8.30 -11.78
N ALA A 119 -11.20 8.26 -12.18
CA ALA A 119 -10.76 8.74 -13.49
C ALA A 119 -11.39 7.96 -14.64
N LEU A 120 -11.46 6.62 -14.53
CA LEU A 120 -12.13 5.77 -15.52
C LEU A 120 -13.62 6.11 -15.63
N MET A 121 -14.30 6.36 -14.52
CA MET A 121 -15.72 6.73 -14.53
C MET A 121 -15.98 8.03 -15.30
N GLU A 122 -15.14 9.05 -15.18
CA GLU A 122 -15.31 10.28 -15.96
C GLU A 122 -15.12 10.02 -17.45
N VAL A 123 -14.13 9.22 -17.86
CA VAL A 123 -13.94 8.83 -19.26
C VAL A 123 -15.15 8.03 -19.80
N LEU A 124 -15.67 7.10 -19.03
CA LEU A 124 -16.85 6.31 -19.40
C LEU A 124 -18.09 7.20 -19.56
N LYS A 125 -18.28 8.16 -18.66
CA LYS A 125 -19.37 9.14 -18.71
C LYS A 125 -19.29 10.00 -19.99
N GLU A 126 -18.14 10.60 -20.26
CA GLU A 126 -17.92 11.38 -21.50
C GLU A 126 -18.21 10.55 -22.76
N LYS A 127 -17.67 9.32 -22.82
CA LYS A 127 -17.93 8.40 -23.93
C LYS A 127 -19.39 8.03 -24.08
N ALA A 128 -20.10 7.80 -22.97
CA ALA A 128 -21.54 7.51 -22.99
C ALA A 128 -22.34 8.66 -23.62
N TYR A 129 -21.99 9.91 -23.31
CA TYR A 129 -22.62 11.08 -23.92
C TYR A 129 -22.24 11.26 -25.38
N ALA A 130 -20.99 11.09 -25.74
CA ALA A 130 -20.52 11.18 -27.12
C ALA A 130 -21.17 10.14 -28.03
N CYS A 131 -21.48 8.96 -27.52
CA CYS A 131 -22.06 7.85 -28.28
C CYS A 131 -23.56 7.67 -28.04
N LYS A 132 -24.27 8.71 -27.54
CA LYS A 132 -25.67 8.58 -27.11
C LYS A 132 -26.65 8.14 -28.26
N ASP A 133 -26.40 8.59 -29.47
CA ASP A 133 -27.24 8.33 -30.64
C ASP A 133 -26.62 7.29 -31.59
N MET A 134 -25.51 6.66 -31.20
CA MET A 134 -24.86 5.64 -32.02
C MET A 134 -25.60 4.30 -31.89
N PRO A 135 -26.21 3.79 -33.00
CA PRO A 135 -26.91 2.52 -32.95
C PRO A 135 -25.93 1.35 -32.78
N ALA A 136 -26.32 0.37 -32.00
CA ALA A 136 -25.61 -0.88 -31.80
C ALA A 136 -26.61 -2.03 -31.76
N ILE A 137 -26.12 -3.24 -31.95
CA ILE A 137 -26.95 -4.45 -31.85
C ILE A 137 -26.77 -5.12 -30.49
N GLY A 138 -27.86 -5.40 -29.78
CA GLY A 138 -27.88 -6.32 -28.65
C GLY A 138 -27.58 -7.74 -29.13
N ARG A 139 -26.97 -8.54 -28.28
CA ARG A 139 -26.62 -9.94 -28.55
C ARG A 139 -27.04 -10.84 -27.41
N THR A 140 -27.61 -11.98 -27.76
CA THR A 140 -27.94 -13.06 -26.83
C THR A 140 -27.84 -14.40 -27.59
N HIS A 141 -27.41 -15.45 -26.88
CA HIS A 141 -27.22 -16.79 -27.47
C HIS A 141 -26.35 -16.80 -28.75
N GLY A 142 -25.38 -15.86 -28.86
CA GLY A 142 -24.50 -15.75 -30.02
C GLY A 142 -25.15 -15.18 -31.29
N ILE A 143 -26.41 -14.69 -31.23
CA ILE A 143 -27.16 -14.10 -32.32
C ILE A 143 -27.47 -12.62 -32.09
N HIS A 144 -27.88 -11.92 -33.15
CA HIS A 144 -28.40 -10.56 -33.05
C HIS A 144 -29.76 -10.57 -32.34
N ALA A 145 -29.91 -9.65 -31.36
CA ALA A 145 -31.17 -9.40 -30.67
C ALA A 145 -31.70 -8.00 -31.00
N GLU A 146 -32.29 -7.31 -30.05
CA GLU A 146 -32.88 -5.99 -30.28
C GLU A 146 -31.81 -4.91 -30.55
N PRO A 147 -32.13 -3.89 -31.38
CA PRO A 147 -31.32 -2.70 -31.53
C PRO A 147 -31.21 -1.96 -30.20
N VAL A 148 -30.01 -1.53 -29.86
CA VAL A 148 -29.70 -0.73 -28.69
C VAL A 148 -28.81 0.46 -29.09
N THR A 149 -28.40 1.29 -28.13
CA THR A 149 -27.36 2.31 -28.36
C THR A 149 -26.03 1.88 -27.77
N PHE A 150 -24.94 2.29 -28.41
CA PHE A 150 -23.60 2.03 -27.86
C PHE A 150 -23.42 2.71 -26.50
N ARG A 151 -24.10 3.84 -26.28
CA ARG A 151 -24.21 4.49 -24.98
C ARG A 151 -24.65 3.51 -23.88
N LEU A 152 -25.67 2.69 -24.10
CA LEU A 152 -26.17 1.74 -23.11
C LEU A 152 -25.07 0.80 -22.64
N LYS A 153 -24.26 0.29 -23.57
CA LYS A 153 -23.11 -0.56 -23.27
C LYS A 153 -22.06 0.15 -22.39
N ILE A 154 -21.74 1.40 -22.72
CA ILE A 154 -20.77 2.21 -21.95
C ILE A 154 -21.33 2.55 -20.56
N THR A 155 -22.61 2.90 -20.46
CA THR A 155 -23.27 3.20 -19.19
C THR A 155 -23.28 2.00 -18.25
N HIS A 156 -23.38 0.78 -18.79
CA HIS A 156 -23.27 -0.43 -17.99
C HIS A 156 -21.91 -0.53 -17.28
N PHE A 157 -20.81 -0.28 -17.99
CA PHE A 157 -19.47 -0.25 -17.39
C PHE A 157 -19.31 0.87 -16.36
N TYR A 158 -19.87 2.06 -16.64
CA TYR A 158 -19.87 3.16 -15.68
C TYR A 158 -20.55 2.77 -14.38
N ASP A 159 -21.73 2.17 -14.44
CA ASP A 159 -22.51 1.79 -13.28
C ASP A 159 -21.83 0.65 -12.48
N GLU A 160 -21.16 -0.26 -13.18
CA GLU A 160 -20.32 -1.29 -12.56
C GLU A 160 -19.14 -0.67 -11.79
N MET A 161 -18.42 0.26 -12.40
CA MET A 161 -17.32 0.98 -11.72
C MET A 161 -17.81 1.82 -10.54
N LYS A 162 -18.99 2.44 -10.64
CA LYS A 162 -19.61 3.16 -9.52
C LYS A 162 -19.82 2.26 -8.31
N ARG A 163 -20.41 1.06 -8.50
CA ARG A 163 -20.59 0.09 -7.41
C ARG A 163 -19.26 -0.42 -6.86
N ASN A 164 -18.22 -0.55 -7.71
CA ASN A 164 -16.88 -0.92 -7.26
C ASN A 164 -16.26 0.17 -6.39
N LEU A 165 -16.39 1.44 -6.79
CA LEU A 165 -15.91 2.58 -6.02
C LEU A 165 -16.57 2.66 -4.62
N GLU A 166 -17.88 2.39 -4.54
CA GLU A 166 -18.61 2.34 -3.27
C GLU A 166 -18.11 1.22 -2.35
N ARG A 167 -17.69 0.08 -2.91
CA ARG A 167 -17.13 -1.04 -2.14
C ARG A 167 -15.68 -0.83 -1.71
N MET A 168 -14.94 0.04 -2.39
CA MET A 168 -13.54 0.34 -2.08
C MET A 168 -13.38 1.40 -0.97
N LYS A 169 -14.42 2.20 -0.72
CA LYS A 169 -14.48 3.21 0.35
C LYS A 169 -14.99 2.62 1.66
#